data_4d6b0161ada7c2e18b99ff3009e45215
#
_entry.id   4d6b0161ada7c2e18b99ff3009e45215
#
_cell.length_a   1.000
_cell.length_b   1.000
_cell.length_c   1.000
_cell.angle_alpha   90.00
_cell.angle_beta   90.00
_cell.angle_gamma   90.00
#
_symmetry.space_group_name_H-M   'P 1'
#
loop_
_entity.id
_entity.type
_entity.pdbx_description
1 polymer ?
#
loop_
_entity_poly.entity_id
_entity_poly.type
_entity_poly.pdbx_seq_one_letter_code
_entity_poly.pdbx_strand_id
1 'polypeptide(L)'
;MAQLWGGRFTKETDQLVYNFNASISFDQKFYKQDIHGSIAHVTMLAASGILTDAERDQIIDGLNGILADVENGTLEISSKYEDIHSFVEANLIDRIGDVGKKLHTGRSRNDQVALDMRLYVRDEILEVKKLLVSLMKELHILMKENVDTYMPGFTHLQKAQPITLAHHMGAYFEMFKRDRSRLCDIYKRMNYCPLGSGALAGTTYPLDRDYTAQLLDFYGPTLNSMDGVSDRDYLIEFLSALSTIMMHLSRFSEEIIIWNSNEYQFVEIDDAYSTGSSIMPQKKNPDIAELVRGKTGRVYGALMSLLTTMKGIPLAYNKDMQEDKELAFDAFDTAKGCIALFTGMIDTMKFNKDVMRKSANNGFTNATDAADYLVKKGVPFRDAHGIVGRIVLYCIDKGIAIDDMSIDELKAISPVFEEDVFDAISMETCVSTRCTVGAPSKTSMDKVIAVYDEYMKSNWPVSYTHLTLPTILR
;
A
#
# COMPACT_ATOMS: atom_id res chain seq x y z
N MET A 1 14.17 30.66 25.23
CA MET A 1 13.58 30.02 24.05
C MET A 1 13.35 31.10 23.00
N ALA A 2 13.91 30.94 21.82
CA ALA A 2 13.76 31.96 20.76
C ALA A 2 12.40 31.78 20.07
N GLN A 3 11.39 32.53 20.51
CA GLN A 3 10.13 32.64 19.78
C GLN A 3 10.30 33.66 18.64
N LEU A 4 10.13 33.22 17.40
CA LEU A 4 10.22 34.08 16.21
C LEU A 4 9.03 35.04 16.04
N TRP A 5 7.98 34.96 16.91
CA TRP A 5 6.72 35.70 16.82
C TRP A 5 6.32 36.49 18.07
N GLY A 6 7.27 36.85 18.94
CA GLY A 6 7.00 37.43 20.27
C GLY A 6 6.54 38.90 20.35
N GLY A 7 6.53 39.68 19.25
CA GLY A 7 6.45 41.15 19.30
C GLY A 7 5.18 41.77 19.91
N ARG A 8 4.05 41.04 20.00
CA ARG A 8 2.78 41.54 20.58
C ARG A 8 2.57 41.09 22.05
N PHE A 9 3.27 40.03 22.45
CA PHE A 9 3.01 39.38 23.72
C PHE A 9 3.80 40.04 24.87
N THR A 10 3.13 40.28 25.98
CA THR A 10 3.72 40.95 27.18
C THR A 10 4.12 39.96 28.26
N LYS A 11 3.84 38.67 28.09
CA LYS A 11 4.18 37.59 29.00
C LYS A 11 4.85 36.45 28.25
N GLU A 12 5.72 35.73 28.93
CA GLU A 12 6.29 34.48 28.42
C GLU A 12 5.20 33.40 28.29
N THR A 13 5.32 32.53 27.28
CA THR A 13 4.43 31.38 27.11
C THR A 13 4.66 30.39 28.26
N ASP A 14 3.58 29.90 28.85
CA ASP A 14 3.64 28.81 29.84
C ASP A 14 4.29 27.56 29.22
N GLN A 15 5.14 26.86 30.00
CA GLN A 15 5.90 25.72 29.50
C GLN A 15 5.00 24.55 29.04
N LEU A 16 3.87 24.33 29.72
CA LEU A 16 2.91 23.29 29.34
C LEU A 16 2.26 23.64 28.01
N VAL A 17 1.91 24.91 27.79
CA VAL A 17 1.35 25.40 26.52
C VAL A 17 2.36 25.26 25.40
N TYR A 18 3.63 25.59 25.66
CA TYR A 18 4.71 25.42 24.68
C TYR A 18 4.85 23.94 24.29
N ASN A 19 4.98 23.05 25.24
CA ASN A 19 5.14 21.61 24.99
C ASN A 19 3.92 21.01 24.28
N PHE A 20 2.72 21.46 24.62
CA PHE A 20 1.48 20.99 23.98
C PHE A 20 1.35 21.45 22.53
N ASN A 21 1.89 22.60 22.18
CA ASN A 21 1.85 23.15 20.83
C ASN A 21 3.01 22.66 19.94
N ALA A 22 4.12 22.22 20.53
CA ALA A 22 5.32 21.82 19.79
C ALA A 22 5.06 20.59 18.93
N SER A 23 5.55 20.63 17.69
CA SER A 23 5.40 19.55 16.71
C SER A 23 6.72 18.91 16.29
N ILE A 24 7.87 19.43 16.77
CA ILE A 24 9.19 18.96 16.36
C ILE A 24 9.41 17.46 16.54
N SER A 25 8.75 16.82 17.54
CA SER A 25 8.87 15.39 17.82
C SER A 25 8.42 14.50 16.65
N PHE A 26 7.51 14.99 15.82
CA PHE A 26 6.97 14.23 14.69
C PHE A 26 7.23 14.93 13.34
N ASP A 27 7.19 16.26 13.23
CA ASP A 27 7.38 16.95 11.98
C ASP A 27 8.86 16.94 11.51
N GLN A 28 9.80 16.63 12.38
CA GLN A 28 11.18 16.37 11.99
C GLN A 28 11.33 15.32 10.87
N LYS A 29 10.33 14.46 10.64
CA LYS A 29 10.36 13.46 9.57
C LYS A 29 10.46 14.08 8.18
N PHE A 30 9.95 15.29 7.98
CA PHE A 30 10.01 15.97 6.68
C PHE A 30 11.06 17.11 6.61
N TYR A 31 12.12 17.05 7.41
CA TYR A 31 13.21 18.06 7.36
C TYR A 31 13.79 18.25 5.94
N LYS A 32 13.87 17.17 5.16
CA LYS A 32 14.34 17.22 3.76
C LYS A 32 13.40 18.05 2.90
N GLN A 33 12.11 17.83 3.04
CA GLN A 33 11.08 18.51 2.28
C GLN A 33 11.05 20.00 2.62
N ASP A 34 11.17 20.36 3.89
CA ASP A 34 11.28 21.77 4.32
C ASP A 34 12.48 22.48 3.70
N ILE A 35 13.66 21.83 3.73
CA ILE A 35 14.87 22.38 3.14
C ILE A 35 14.72 22.51 1.62
N HIS A 36 14.22 21.49 0.91
CA HIS A 36 14.03 21.53 -0.53
C HIS A 36 12.99 22.60 -0.94
N GLY A 37 11.88 22.68 -0.18
CA GLY A 37 10.89 23.73 -0.38
C GLY A 37 11.46 25.13 -0.17
N SER A 38 12.31 25.31 0.83
CA SER A 38 13.02 26.56 1.13
C SER A 38 14.01 26.93 0.03
N ILE A 39 14.76 25.98 -0.52
CA ILE A 39 15.67 26.21 -1.67
C ILE A 39 14.89 26.66 -2.90
N ALA A 40 13.78 26.01 -3.23
CA ALA A 40 12.93 26.42 -4.34
C ALA A 40 12.35 27.83 -4.13
N HIS A 41 11.94 28.12 -2.90
CA HIS A 41 11.40 29.43 -2.54
C HIS A 41 12.41 30.57 -2.76
N VAL A 42 13.65 30.45 -2.23
CA VAL A 42 14.67 31.51 -2.40
C VAL A 42 15.15 31.63 -3.84
N THR A 43 15.16 30.52 -4.58
CA THR A 43 15.45 30.53 -6.02
C THR A 43 14.43 31.37 -6.78
N MET A 44 13.14 31.20 -6.48
CA MET A 44 12.05 31.97 -7.04
C MET A 44 12.13 33.45 -6.59
N LEU A 45 12.42 33.72 -5.31
CA LEU A 45 12.55 35.11 -4.80
C LEU A 45 13.63 35.88 -5.55
N ALA A 46 14.78 35.28 -5.85
CA ALA A 46 15.82 35.90 -6.64
C ALA A 46 15.39 36.13 -8.09
N ALA A 47 14.78 35.14 -8.73
CA ALA A 47 14.25 35.26 -10.08
C ALA A 47 13.18 36.38 -10.19
N SER A 48 12.42 36.61 -9.12
CA SER A 48 11.43 37.69 -9.03
C SER A 48 12.02 39.05 -8.61
N GLY A 49 13.35 39.16 -8.46
CA GLY A 49 14.05 40.40 -8.10
C GLY A 49 13.87 40.84 -6.63
N ILE A 50 13.39 39.96 -5.76
CA ILE A 50 13.19 40.20 -4.33
C ILE A 50 14.48 40.03 -3.55
N LEU A 51 15.29 39.04 -3.95
CA LEU A 51 16.64 38.78 -3.46
C LEU A 51 17.65 39.01 -4.57
N THR A 52 18.89 39.32 -4.19
CA THR A 52 20.02 39.27 -5.12
C THR A 52 20.46 37.83 -5.33
N ASP A 53 21.15 37.53 -6.43
CA ASP A 53 21.74 36.21 -6.68
C ASP A 53 22.71 35.79 -5.57
N ALA A 54 23.52 36.73 -5.06
CA ALA A 54 24.47 36.47 -3.99
C ALA A 54 23.77 36.07 -2.67
N GLU A 55 22.64 36.69 -2.32
CA GLU A 55 21.84 36.32 -1.15
C GLU A 55 21.18 34.95 -1.32
N ARG A 56 20.63 34.67 -2.51
CA ARG A 56 20.10 33.34 -2.87
C ARG A 56 21.16 32.27 -2.67
N ASP A 57 22.33 32.43 -3.27
CA ASP A 57 23.40 31.43 -3.23
C ASP A 57 23.87 31.18 -1.80
N GLN A 58 24.05 32.24 -1.01
CA GLN A 58 24.44 32.14 0.40
C GLN A 58 23.39 31.39 1.22
N ILE A 59 22.07 31.63 0.98
CA ILE A 59 20.99 30.89 1.66
C ILE A 59 20.96 29.43 1.24
N ILE A 60 21.09 29.13 -0.06
CA ILE A 60 21.12 27.76 -0.57
C ILE A 60 22.31 26.98 0.00
N ASP A 61 23.50 27.55 0.03
CA ASP A 61 24.70 26.93 0.62
C ASP A 61 24.47 26.64 2.11
N GLY A 62 23.90 27.60 2.84
CA GLY A 62 23.54 27.41 4.25
C GLY A 62 22.54 26.28 4.49
N LEU A 63 21.49 26.19 3.67
CA LEU A 63 20.45 25.12 3.73
C LEU A 63 21.03 23.75 3.39
N ASN A 64 21.85 23.66 2.34
CA ASN A 64 22.53 22.42 1.97
C ASN A 64 23.51 21.97 3.06
N GLY A 65 24.20 22.92 3.72
CA GLY A 65 25.05 22.63 4.86
C GLY A 65 24.27 22.08 6.06
N ILE A 66 23.07 22.60 6.35
CA ILE A 66 22.17 22.06 7.39
C ILE A 66 21.76 20.64 7.03
N LEU A 67 21.31 20.42 5.80
CA LEU A 67 20.91 19.10 5.30
C LEU A 67 22.02 18.07 5.50
N ALA A 68 23.21 18.39 5.03
CA ALA A 68 24.39 17.51 5.15
C ALA A 68 24.73 17.21 6.62
N ASP A 69 24.67 18.21 7.51
CA ASP A 69 25.00 18.02 8.92
C ASP A 69 23.95 17.18 9.67
N VAL A 70 22.67 17.30 9.31
CA VAL A 70 21.61 16.42 9.86
C VAL A 70 21.81 14.99 9.33
N GLU A 71 22.08 14.81 8.04
CA GLU A 71 22.24 13.48 7.44
C GLU A 71 23.47 12.73 7.96
N ASN A 72 24.57 13.42 8.22
CA ASN A 72 25.78 12.81 8.77
C ASN A 72 25.81 12.74 10.31
N GLY A 73 24.77 13.26 10.98
CA GLY A 73 24.63 13.21 12.44
C GLY A 73 25.44 14.25 13.21
N THR A 74 26.03 15.26 12.55
CA THR A 74 26.80 16.34 13.21
C THR A 74 25.88 17.43 13.76
N LEU A 75 24.65 17.52 13.26
CA LEU A 75 23.62 18.42 13.76
C LEU A 75 22.38 17.59 14.15
N GLU A 76 22.12 17.50 15.45
CA GLU A 76 20.93 16.82 15.98
C GLU A 76 19.71 17.75 15.96
N ILE A 77 18.56 17.24 15.51
CA ILE A 77 17.28 17.96 15.57
C ILE A 77 16.81 17.98 17.03
N SER A 78 16.84 19.19 17.62
CA SER A 78 16.63 19.36 19.05
C SER A 78 15.21 19.76 19.41
N SER A 79 14.64 19.14 20.45
CA SER A 79 13.33 19.48 21.04
C SER A 79 13.24 20.89 21.66
N LYS A 80 14.31 21.69 21.65
CA LYS A 80 14.27 23.09 22.07
C LYS A 80 13.52 24.01 21.09
N TYR A 81 13.26 23.54 19.86
CA TYR A 81 12.51 24.26 18.84
C TYR A 81 11.05 23.80 18.83
N GLU A 82 10.14 24.70 18.46
CA GLU A 82 8.70 24.40 18.39
C GLU A 82 8.38 23.42 17.26
N ASP A 83 8.98 23.64 16.09
CA ASP A 83 8.79 22.87 14.86
C ASP A 83 10.08 22.76 14.04
N ILE A 84 10.06 21.91 13.02
CA ILE A 84 11.21 21.69 12.14
C ILE A 84 11.58 22.98 11.37
N HIS A 85 10.60 23.77 11.01
CA HIS A 85 10.82 25.02 10.28
C HIS A 85 11.61 26.03 11.12
N SER A 86 11.27 26.16 12.41
CA SER A 86 12.02 27.00 13.36
C SER A 86 13.43 26.48 13.59
N PHE A 87 13.61 25.15 13.59
CA PHE A 87 14.92 24.52 13.65
C PHE A 87 15.78 24.91 12.43
N VAL A 88 15.25 24.75 11.21
CA VAL A 88 15.97 25.06 9.97
C VAL A 88 16.31 26.56 9.90
N GLU A 89 15.31 27.44 10.14
CA GLU A 89 15.48 28.89 10.10
C GLU A 89 16.51 29.41 11.12
N ALA A 90 16.46 28.93 12.35
CA ALA A 90 17.41 29.33 13.41
C ALA A 90 18.85 28.88 13.07
N ASN A 91 19.05 27.64 12.64
CA ASN A 91 20.38 27.16 12.25
C ASN A 91 20.90 27.88 11.00
N LEU A 92 20.01 28.28 10.08
CA LEU A 92 20.40 29.08 8.92
C LEU A 92 20.90 30.47 9.36
N ILE A 93 20.14 31.16 10.25
CA ILE A 93 20.53 32.46 10.78
C ILE A 93 21.86 32.37 11.53
N ASP A 94 22.06 31.34 12.33
CA ASP A 94 23.32 31.12 13.08
C ASP A 94 24.51 30.94 12.12
N ARG A 95 24.31 30.36 10.92
CA ARG A 95 25.37 30.14 9.92
C ARG A 95 25.71 31.36 9.07
N ILE A 96 24.69 32.06 8.60
CA ILE A 96 24.87 33.12 7.58
C ILE A 96 24.39 34.51 8.04
N GLY A 97 23.95 34.65 9.29
CA GLY A 97 23.55 35.93 9.86
C GLY A 97 22.26 36.51 9.28
N ASP A 98 22.19 37.83 9.12
CA ASP A 98 20.96 38.53 8.76
C ASP A 98 20.42 38.16 7.38
N VAL A 99 21.23 37.66 6.47
CA VAL A 99 20.79 37.16 5.17
C VAL A 99 19.83 35.97 5.34
N GLY A 100 20.07 35.10 6.34
CA GLY A 100 19.20 33.97 6.66
C GLY A 100 17.76 34.39 7.00
N LYS A 101 17.57 35.56 7.61
CA LYS A 101 16.25 36.10 7.97
C LYS A 101 15.38 36.42 6.74
N LYS A 102 15.97 36.57 5.56
CA LYS A 102 15.27 36.85 4.30
C LYS A 102 14.56 35.62 3.72
N LEU A 103 14.90 34.42 4.18
CA LEU A 103 14.27 33.16 3.75
C LEU A 103 12.73 33.19 3.90
N HIS A 104 12.23 33.84 4.94
CA HIS A 104 10.77 33.86 5.23
C HIS A 104 9.98 34.91 4.42
N THR A 105 10.63 35.69 3.53
CA THR A 105 9.99 36.75 2.75
C THR A 105 8.88 36.20 1.87
N GLY A 106 7.67 36.74 1.99
CA GLY A 106 6.52 36.35 1.18
C GLY A 106 5.95 34.95 1.49
N ARG A 107 6.33 34.34 2.61
CA ARG A 107 5.90 33.00 3.04
C ARG A 107 5.18 33.06 4.39
N SER A 108 4.26 32.16 4.61
CA SER A 108 3.65 31.87 5.92
C SER A 108 4.03 30.45 6.37
N ARG A 109 3.95 30.20 7.67
CA ARG A 109 4.05 28.83 8.20
C ARG A 109 2.96 27.92 7.60
N ASN A 110 1.78 28.49 7.26
CA ASN A 110 0.65 27.72 6.74
C ASN A 110 0.92 27.13 5.35
N ASP A 111 1.43 27.91 4.39
CA ASP A 111 1.75 27.39 3.06
C ASP A 111 3.04 26.57 3.04
N GLN A 112 3.98 26.84 3.95
CA GLN A 112 5.18 26.06 4.15
C GLN A 112 4.85 24.63 4.64
N VAL A 113 4.09 24.46 5.71
CA VAL A 113 3.73 23.15 6.22
C VAL A 113 2.83 22.37 5.25
N ALA A 114 1.96 23.08 4.50
CA ALA A 114 1.14 22.46 3.47
C ALA A 114 1.99 21.93 2.31
N LEU A 115 3.06 22.65 1.93
CA LEU A 115 4.02 22.16 0.94
C LEU A 115 4.76 20.92 1.43
N ASP A 116 5.33 21.00 2.63
CA ASP A 116 6.17 19.91 3.16
C ASP A 116 5.39 18.61 3.32
N MET A 117 4.14 18.70 3.80
CA MET A 117 3.23 17.55 3.85
C MET A 117 2.95 16.97 2.46
N ARG A 118 2.72 17.80 1.45
CA ARG A 118 2.51 17.30 0.08
C ARG A 118 3.76 16.63 -0.49
N LEU A 119 4.93 17.22 -0.29
CA LEU A 119 6.20 16.63 -0.73
C LEU A 119 6.45 15.29 -0.02
N TYR A 120 6.28 15.25 1.30
CA TYR A 120 6.46 14.05 2.09
C TYR A 120 5.49 12.92 1.70
N VAL A 121 4.18 13.22 1.58
CA VAL A 121 3.18 12.24 1.15
C VAL A 121 3.43 11.77 -0.29
N ARG A 122 3.93 12.64 -1.16
CA ARG A 122 4.34 12.26 -2.52
C ARG A 122 5.44 11.21 -2.51
N ASP A 123 6.46 11.40 -1.68
CA ASP A 123 7.56 10.45 -1.52
C ASP A 123 7.07 9.12 -0.92
N GLU A 124 6.19 9.17 0.08
CA GLU A 124 5.59 7.99 0.69
C GLU A 124 4.71 7.18 -0.30
N ILE A 125 3.94 7.86 -1.14
CA ILE A 125 3.17 7.20 -2.22
C ILE A 125 4.11 6.44 -3.17
N LEU A 126 5.22 7.03 -3.53
CA LEU A 126 6.19 6.40 -4.44
C LEU A 126 6.84 5.18 -3.80
N GLU A 127 7.19 5.25 -2.51
CA GLU A 127 7.77 4.11 -1.79
C GLU A 127 6.75 2.98 -1.62
N VAL A 128 5.49 3.27 -1.26
CA VAL A 128 4.43 2.25 -1.19
C VAL A 128 4.18 1.62 -2.56
N LYS A 129 4.18 2.40 -3.64
CA LYS A 129 4.07 1.86 -5.02
C LYS A 129 5.20 0.88 -5.34
N LYS A 130 6.43 1.19 -4.94
CA LYS A 130 7.61 0.32 -5.14
C LYS A 130 7.47 -0.99 -4.36
N LEU A 131 7.05 -0.91 -3.09
CA LEU A 131 6.83 -2.08 -2.25
C LEU A 131 5.72 -2.98 -2.81
N LEU A 132 4.61 -2.40 -3.29
CA LEU A 132 3.54 -3.17 -3.94
C LEU A 132 4.03 -3.86 -5.22
N VAL A 133 4.85 -3.20 -6.04
CA VAL A 133 5.43 -3.82 -7.23
C VAL A 133 6.32 -5.00 -6.86
N SER A 134 7.09 -4.91 -5.76
CA SER A 134 7.90 -6.03 -5.25
C SER A 134 7.01 -7.20 -4.83
N LEU A 135 5.94 -6.96 -4.08
CA LEU A 135 4.98 -8.01 -3.70
C LEU A 135 4.31 -8.65 -4.93
N MET A 136 3.88 -7.84 -5.88
CA MET A 136 3.27 -8.32 -7.13
C MET A 136 4.24 -9.15 -7.96
N LYS A 137 5.54 -8.84 -7.92
CA LYS A 137 6.58 -9.64 -8.59
C LYS A 137 6.67 -11.04 -8.01
N GLU A 138 6.69 -11.17 -6.68
CA GLU A 138 6.73 -12.49 -6.04
C GLU A 138 5.46 -13.31 -6.33
N LEU A 139 4.28 -12.68 -6.29
CA LEU A 139 3.03 -13.35 -6.70
C LEU A 139 3.08 -13.81 -8.15
N HIS A 140 3.66 -13.00 -9.04
CA HIS A 140 3.80 -13.34 -10.45
C HIS A 140 4.76 -14.52 -10.69
N ILE A 141 5.86 -14.60 -9.93
CA ILE A 141 6.77 -15.75 -9.94
C ILE A 141 6.02 -17.00 -9.49
N LEU A 142 5.33 -16.93 -8.36
CA LEU A 142 4.53 -18.03 -7.83
C LEU A 142 3.46 -18.52 -8.84
N MET A 143 2.81 -17.60 -9.54
CA MET A 143 1.85 -17.98 -10.58
C MET A 143 2.51 -18.81 -11.69
N LYS A 144 3.67 -18.39 -12.19
CA LYS A 144 4.40 -19.11 -13.25
C LYS A 144 4.81 -20.50 -12.84
N GLU A 145 5.22 -20.68 -11.58
CA GLU A 145 5.73 -21.95 -11.04
C GLU A 145 4.63 -22.93 -10.63
N ASN A 146 3.37 -22.46 -10.56
CA ASN A 146 2.28 -23.21 -9.95
C ASN A 146 1.00 -23.29 -10.83
N VAL A 147 1.15 -23.20 -12.14
CA VAL A 147 0.02 -23.35 -13.08
C VAL A 147 -0.59 -24.75 -13.05
N ASP A 148 0.17 -25.74 -12.61
CA ASP A 148 -0.24 -27.17 -12.49
C ASP A 148 -0.30 -27.63 -11.01
N THR A 149 -0.25 -26.71 -10.04
CA THR A 149 -0.40 -27.03 -8.63
C THR A 149 -1.89 -26.98 -8.27
N TYR A 150 -2.55 -28.14 -8.25
CA TYR A 150 -3.96 -28.26 -7.95
C TYR A 150 -4.24 -28.08 -6.46
N MET A 151 -5.32 -27.38 -6.14
CA MET A 151 -5.81 -27.17 -4.79
C MET A 151 -7.35 -27.00 -4.78
N PRO A 152 -8.01 -27.21 -3.64
CA PRO A 152 -9.43 -26.91 -3.54
C PRO A 152 -9.65 -25.40 -3.51
N GLY A 153 -10.58 -24.90 -4.31
CA GLY A 153 -11.18 -23.58 -4.13
C GLY A 153 -12.27 -23.66 -3.07
N PHE A 154 -12.42 -22.60 -2.28
CA PHE A 154 -13.34 -22.52 -1.17
C PHE A 154 -14.41 -21.44 -1.37
N THR A 155 -15.64 -21.76 -1.00
CA THR A 155 -16.69 -20.77 -0.71
C THR A 155 -17.28 -21.12 0.65
N HIS A 156 -17.57 -20.12 1.50
CA HIS A 156 -18.06 -20.34 2.88
C HIS A 156 -17.15 -21.25 3.73
N LEU A 157 -15.83 -21.24 3.45
CA LEU A 157 -14.84 -22.18 4.00
C LEU A 157 -15.16 -23.67 3.74
N GLN A 158 -16.06 -23.96 2.79
CA GLN A 158 -16.32 -25.29 2.29
C GLN A 158 -15.61 -25.49 0.95
N LYS A 159 -15.09 -26.70 0.72
CA LYS A 159 -14.50 -27.07 -0.58
C LYS A 159 -15.57 -26.98 -1.65
N ALA A 160 -15.26 -26.28 -2.74
CA ALA A 160 -16.22 -26.01 -3.80
C ALA A 160 -15.79 -26.66 -5.12
N GLN A 161 -14.81 -26.10 -5.79
CA GLN A 161 -14.33 -26.57 -7.09
C GLN A 161 -12.81 -26.62 -7.10
N PRO A 162 -12.18 -27.49 -7.94
CA PRO A 162 -10.74 -27.50 -8.05
C PRO A 162 -10.23 -26.27 -8.80
N ILE A 163 -9.14 -25.70 -8.29
CA ILE A 163 -8.41 -24.60 -8.87
C ILE A 163 -6.91 -24.89 -8.91
N THR A 164 -6.12 -23.98 -9.45
CA THR A 164 -4.65 -24.02 -9.27
C THR A 164 -4.17 -22.93 -8.32
N LEU A 165 -3.01 -23.13 -7.72
CA LEU A 165 -2.36 -22.13 -6.89
C LEU A 165 -2.07 -20.86 -7.70
N ALA A 166 -1.70 -20.98 -8.99
CA ALA A 166 -1.55 -19.84 -9.90
C ALA A 166 -2.83 -19.02 -10.01
N HIS A 167 -3.99 -19.66 -10.13
CA HIS A 167 -5.28 -18.99 -10.20
C HIS A 167 -5.59 -18.23 -8.91
N HIS A 168 -5.31 -18.83 -7.76
CA HIS A 168 -5.50 -18.21 -6.46
C HIS A 168 -4.60 -16.98 -6.27
N MET A 169 -3.29 -17.11 -6.54
CA MET A 169 -2.33 -16.00 -6.46
C MET A 169 -2.66 -14.86 -7.42
N GLY A 170 -3.21 -15.19 -8.60
CA GLY A 170 -3.70 -14.20 -9.56
C GLY A 170 -4.81 -13.30 -9.01
N ALA A 171 -5.66 -13.80 -8.10
CA ALA A 171 -6.67 -12.98 -7.46
C ALA A 171 -6.05 -11.89 -6.56
N TYR A 172 -5.01 -12.22 -5.79
CA TYR A 172 -4.26 -11.24 -5.00
C TYR A 172 -3.46 -10.28 -5.87
N PHE A 173 -2.86 -10.76 -6.95
CA PHE A 173 -2.19 -9.88 -7.92
C PHE A 173 -3.15 -8.80 -8.45
N GLU A 174 -4.38 -9.15 -8.83
CA GLU A 174 -5.39 -8.18 -9.28
C GLU A 174 -5.82 -7.20 -8.17
N MET A 175 -5.85 -7.61 -6.91
CA MET A 175 -6.13 -6.72 -5.78
C MET A 175 -5.04 -5.64 -5.67
N PHE A 176 -3.76 -6.02 -5.62
CA PHE A 176 -2.64 -5.10 -5.48
C PHE A 176 -2.41 -4.25 -6.75
N LYS A 177 -2.74 -4.76 -7.93
CA LYS A 177 -2.75 -3.99 -9.17
C LYS A 177 -3.76 -2.82 -9.10
N ARG A 178 -4.97 -3.05 -8.56
CA ARG A 178 -5.96 -2.01 -8.30
C ARG A 178 -5.49 -1.02 -7.24
N ASP A 179 -4.82 -1.51 -6.19
CA ASP A 179 -4.27 -0.63 -5.14
C ASP A 179 -3.20 0.30 -5.69
N ARG A 180 -2.29 -0.21 -6.52
CA ARG A 180 -1.30 0.61 -7.21
C ARG A 180 -1.95 1.67 -8.11
N SER A 181 -3.04 1.34 -8.79
CA SER A 181 -3.80 2.31 -9.60
C SER A 181 -4.37 3.42 -8.75
N ARG A 182 -4.94 3.12 -7.56
CA ARG A 182 -5.42 4.14 -6.59
C ARG A 182 -4.30 5.11 -6.21
N LEU A 183 -3.12 4.60 -5.89
CA LEU A 183 -1.96 5.44 -5.57
C LEU A 183 -1.55 6.37 -6.73
N CYS A 184 -1.63 5.89 -7.98
CA CYS A 184 -1.38 6.73 -9.15
C CYS A 184 -2.41 7.86 -9.29
N ASP A 185 -3.67 7.60 -8.98
CA ASP A 185 -4.74 8.60 -9.08
C ASP A 185 -4.64 9.65 -7.97
N ILE A 186 -4.26 9.25 -6.75
CA ILE A 186 -3.96 10.17 -5.65
C ILE A 186 -2.80 11.09 -6.03
N TYR A 187 -1.70 10.51 -6.51
CA TYR A 187 -0.52 11.27 -6.95
C TYR A 187 -0.90 12.37 -7.96
N LYS A 188 -1.74 12.04 -8.95
CA LYS A 188 -2.18 13.02 -9.96
C LYS A 188 -2.97 14.18 -9.35
N ARG A 189 -3.89 13.89 -8.43
CA ARG A 189 -4.73 14.93 -7.80
C ARG A 189 -3.95 15.81 -6.84
N MET A 190 -3.01 15.23 -6.08
CA MET A 190 -2.27 15.97 -5.06
C MET A 190 -1.12 16.81 -5.60
N ASN A 191 -0.62 16.54 -6.82
CA ASN A 191 0.64 17.11 -7.31
C ASN A 191 0.48 18.56 -7.80
N TYR A 192 -0.03 19.45 -6.92
CA TYR A 192 -0.13 20.89 -7.11
C TYR A 192 0.50 21.63 -5.93
N CYS A 193 1.31 22.66 -6.25
CA CYS A 193 2.12 23.39 -5.28
C CYS A 193 1.30 24.42 -4.49
N PRO A 194 1.22 24.30 -3.14
CA PRO A 194 0.52 25.30 -2.32
C PRO A 194 1.38 26.53 -2.00
N LEU A 195 2.70 26.47 -2.16
CA LEU A 195 3.60 27.54 -1.75
C LEU A 195 3.30 28.84 -2.52
N GLY A 196 3.38 29.95 -1.81
CA GLY A 196 2.93 31.26 -2.28
C GLY A 196 1.46 31.56 -1.98
N SER A 197 0.73 30.64 -1.34
CA SER A 197 -0.62 30.89 -0.80
C SER A 197 -0.59 31.81 0.42
N GLY A 198 0.58 32.01 1.03
CA GLY A 198 0.73 32.76 2.27
C GLY A 198 -0.06 32.13 3.41
N ALA A 199 -0.60 32.96 4.31
CA ALA A 199 -1.45 32.43 5.38
C ALA A 199 -2.79 31.88 4.85
N LEU A 200 -3.38 32.52 3.83
CA LEU A 200 -4.63 32.13 3.14
C LEU A 200 -4.95 32.98 1.90
N ALA A 201 -4.40 34.20 1.79
CA ALA A 201 -4.80 35.22 0.79
C ALA A 201 -3.64 35.59 -0.17
N GLY A 202 -2.61 34.76 -0.25
CA GLY A 202 -1.39 35.07 -1.00
C GLY A 202 -0.54 36.11 -0.28
N THR A 203 0.19 36.91 -1.06
CA THR A 203 1.13 37.94 -0.58
C THR A 203 1.12 39.15 -1.49
N THR A 204 1.63 40.28 -0.99
CA THR A 204 1.80 41.51 -1.78
C THR A 204 3.08 41.51 -2.64
N TYR A 205 3.94 40.49 -2.48
CA TYR A 205 5.13 40.32 -3.30
C TYR A 205 4.79 39.69 -4.66
N PRO A 206 5.49 40.02 -5.74
CA PRO A 206 5.27 39.45 -7.07
C PRO A 206 5.90 38.06 -7.19
N LEU A 207 5.41 37.09 -6.42
CA LEU A 207 5.94 35.72 -6.43
C LEU A 207 5.56 34.98 -7.72
N ASP A 208 6.52 34.32 -8.33
CA ASP A 208 6.28 33.40 -9.46
C ASP A 208 5.99 31.98 -8.93
N ARG A 209 4.70 31.70 -8.72
CA ARG A 209 4.22 30.41 -8.22
C ARG A 209 4.35 29.28 -9.23
N ASP A 210 4.28 29.58 -10.53
CA ASP A 210 4.50 28.60 -11.59
C ASP A 210 5.95 28.14 -11.61
N TYR A 211 6.89 29.07 -11.46
CA TYR A 211 8.32 28.73 -11.35
C TYR A 211 8.62 27.91 -10.10
N THR A 212 8.04 28.26 -8.95
CA THR A 212 8.18 27.43 -7.73
C THR A 212 7.64 26.02 -7.91
N ALA A 213 6.47 25.89 -8.54
CA ALA A 213 5.88 24.58 -8.84
C ALA A 213 6.77 23.76 -9.78
N GLN A 214 7.35 24.37 -10.79
CA GLN A 214 8.29 23.72 -11.70
C GLN A 214 9.57 23.24 -10.99
N LEU A 215 10.16 24.05 -10.11
CA LEU A 215 11.35 23.69 -9.33
C LEU A 215 11.13 22.48 -8.41
N LEU A 216 9.89 22.23 -8.02
CA LEU A 216 9.48 21.14 -7.11
C LEU A 216 8.75 20.00 -7.82
N ASP A 217 8.78 19.95 -9.16
CA ASP A 217 8.13 18.91 -9.97
C ASP A 217 6.62 18.75 -9.72
N PHE A 218 5.92 19.86 -9.40
CA PHE A 218 4.47 19.92 -9.38
C PHE A 218 3.91 20.23 -10.78
N TYR A 219 2.68 19.84 -11.05
CA TYR A 219 1.99 20.14 -12.31
C TYR A 219 1.66 21.64 -12.48
N GLY A 220 1.65 22.38 -11.38
CA GLY A 220 1.37 23.81 -11.31
C GLY A 220 1.04 24.24 -9.88
N PRO A 221 0.74 25.53 -9.65
CA PRO A 221 0.30 26.01 -8.34
C PRO A 221 -1.16 25.61 -8.06
N THR A 222 -1.54 25.55 -6.77
CA THR A 222 -2.96 25.51 -6.38
C THR A 222 -3.66 26.79 -6.81
N LEU A 223 -4.87 26.66 -7.38
CA LEU A 223 -5.59 27.79 -8.01
C LEU A 223 -6.33 28.67 -7.00
N ASN A 224 -6.49 28.23 -5.76
CA ASN A 224 -7.05 29.01 -4.68
C ASN A 224 -6.13 28.96 -3.47
N SER A 225 -5.70 30.12 -2.97
CA SER A 225 -4.71 30.20 -1.89
C SER A 225 -5.28 29.76 -0.52
N MET A 226 -6.58 29.93 -0.30
CA MET A 226 -7.24 29.47 0.92
C MET A 226 -7.35 27.92 0.94
N ASP A 227 -7.73 27.34 -0.18
CA ASP A 227 -7.76 25.89 -0.38
C ASP A 227 -6.33 25.28 -0.30
N GLY A 228 -5.35 25.96 -0.90
CA GLY A 228 -3.95 25.51 -0.90
C GLY A 228 -3.35 25.26 0.49
N VAL A 229 -3.77 26.02 1.51
CA VAL A 229 -3.33 25.85 2.91
C VAL A 229 -4.27 24.95 3.73
N SER A 230 -5.49 24.71 3.25
CA SER A 230 -6.55 23.98 3.95
C SER A 230 -6.68 22.53 3.52
N ASP A 231 -6.41 22.21 2.27
CA ASP A 231 -6.64 20.89 1.68
C ASP A 231 -5.85 19.77 2.39
N ARG A 232 -6.58 18.73 2.76
CA ARG A 232 -6.08 17.47 3.29
C ARG A 232 -6.72 16.26 2.60
N ASP A 233 -7.44 16.47 1.50
CA ASP A 233 -8.13 15.40 0.76
C ASP A 233 -7.13 14.34 0.28
N TYR A 234 -5.97 14.76 -0.21
CA TYR A 234 -4.90 13.86 -0.65
C TYR A 234 -4.41 12.92 0.48
N LEU A 235 -4.40 13.41 1.71
CA LEU A 235 -3.98 12.64 2.88
C LEU A 235 -5.06 11.63 3.29
N ILE A 236 -6.34 12.06 3.26
CA ILE A 236 -7.50 11.17 3.47
C ILE A 236 -7.53 10.08 2.39
N GLU A 237 -7.33 10.45 1.12
CA GLU A 237 -7.28 9.49 0.01
C GLU A 237 -6.12 8.50 0.18
N PHE A 238 -4.94 8.96 0.59
CA PHE A 238 -3.80 8.08 0.81
C PHE A 238 -4.03 7.11 1.97
N LEU A 239 -4.52 7.59 3.12
CA LEU A 239 -4.90 6.73 4.25
C LEU A 239 -6.01 5.73 3.86
N SER A 240 -6.96 6.13 3.01
CA SER A 240 -7.99 5.24 2.46
C SER A 240 -7.40 4.16 1.56
N ALA A 241 -6.44 4.52 0.71
CA ALA A 241 -5.72 3.55 -0.12
C ALA A 241 -4.89 2.58 0.73
N LEU A 242 -4.17 3.07 1.73
CA LEU A 242 -3.44 2.23 2.69
C LEU A 242 -4.37 1.30 3.47
N SER A 243 -5.54 1.78 3.88
CA SER A 243 -6.57 0.97 4.53
C SER A 243 -7.06 -0.16 3.62
N THR A 244 -7.21 0.11 2.32
CA THR A 244 -7.59 -0.91 1.33
C THR A 244 -6.46 -1.94 1.12
N ILE A 245 -5.22 -1.50 1.02
CA ILE A 245 -4.03 -2.38 0.92
C ILE A 245 -3.96 -3.29 2.15
N MET A 246 -4.09 -2.72 3.34
CA MET A 246 -4.05 -3.50 4.59
C MET A 246 -5.21 -4.49 4.69
N MET A 247 -6.39 -4.16 4.19
CA MET A 247 -7.52 -5.09 4.10
C MET A 247 -7.18 -6.28 3.18
N HIS A 248 -6.57 -6.04 2.02
CA HIS A 248 -6.14 -7.11 1.13
C HIS A 248 -5.06 -7.99 1.77
N LEU A 249 -4.07 -7.38 2.43
CA LEU A 249 -3.04 -8.11 3.18
C LEU A 249 -3.64 -8.91 4.35
N SER A 250 -4.63 -8.34 5.05
CA SER A 250 -5.33 -9.02 6.15
C SER A 250 -6.08 -10.26 5.67
N ARG A 251 -6.77 -10.18 4.53
CA ARG A 251 -7.45 -11.33 3.92
C ARG A 251 -6.45 -12.42 3.51
N PHE A 252 -5.36 -12.03 2.89
CA PHE A 252 -4.32 -12.98 2.50
C PHE A 252 -3.64 -13.60 3.72
N SER A 253 -3.38 -12.82 4.77
CA SER A 253 -2.87 -13.31 6.05
C SER A 253 -3.78 -14.37 6.66
N GLU A 254 -5.11 -14.15 6.65
CA GLU A 254 -6.07 -15.12 7.15
C GLU A 254 -5.96 -16.46 6.42
N GLU A 255 -5.87 -16.44 5.08
CA GLU A 255 -5.71 -17.67 4.29
C GLU A 255 -4.37 -18.37 4.60
N ILE A 256 -3.27 -17.62 4.71
CA ILE A 256 -1.97 -18.21 5.09
C ILE A 256 -2.02 -18.84 6.47
N ILE A 257 -2.67 -18.20 7.45
CA ILE A 257 -2.83 -18.75 8.80
C ILE A 257 -3.62 -20.07 8.76
N ILE A 258 -4.73 -20.10 8.01
CA ILE A 258 -5.51 -21.32 7.80
C ILE A 258 -4.67 -22.38 7.10
N TRP A 259 -3.96 -22.04 6.02
CA TRP A 259 -3.14 -22.98 5.25
C TRP A 259 -1.93 -23.52 6.03
N ASN A 260 -1.39 -22.73 6.96
CA ASN A 260 -0.27 -23.15 7.82
C ASN A 260 -0.71 -23.99 9.03
N SER A 261 -2.03 -24.08 9.29
CA SER A 261 -2.54 -24.85 10.44
C SER A 261 -2.24 -26.35 10.29
N ASN A 262 -2.23 -27.07 11.42
CA ASN A 262 -2.03 -28.53 11.46
C ASN A 262 -3.11 -29.30 10.70
N GLU A 263 -4.29 -28.71 10.55
CA GLU A 263 -5.43 -29.28 9.85
C GLU A 263 -5.32 -29.18 8.34
N TYR A 264 -4.78 -28.05 7.83
CA TYR A 264 -4.63 -27.81 6.39
C TYR A 264 -3.27 -28.22 5.85
N GLN A 265 -2.18 -27.76 6.47
CA GLN A 265 -0.80 -28.07 6.07
C GLN A 265 -0.49 -27.76 4.59
N PHE A 266 -1.15 -26.78 4.00
CA PHE A 266 -0.93 -26.39 2.60
C PHE A 266 0.36 -25.63 2.41
N VAL A 267 0.81 -24.90 3.44
CA VAL A 267 2.03 -24.11 3.42
C VAL A 267 2.88 -24.34 4.67
N GLU A 268 4.16 -24.11 4.52
CA GLU A 268 5.11 -23.98 5.62
C GLU A 268 5.79 -22.60 5.50
N ILE A 269 5.61 -21.76 6.52
CA ILE A 269 6.28 -20.47 6.60
C ILE A 269 7.75 -20.71 6.99
N ASP A 270 8.68 -19.97 6.38
CA ASP A 270 10.10 -20.07 6.71
C ASP A 270 10.37 -19.70 8.18
N ASP A 271 11.42 -20.29 8.78
CA ASP A 271 11.81 -20.03 10.16
C ASP A 271 12.14 -18.56 10.43
N ALA A 272 12.65 -17.86 9.43
CA ALA A 272 12.96 -16.43 9.53
C ALA A 272 11.71 -15.54 9.67
N TYR A 273 10.52 -16.06 9.31
CA TYR A 273 9.22 -15.36 9.38
C TYR A 273 8.24 -16.02 10.36
N SER A 274 8.74 -16.85 11.27
CA SER A 274 7.96 -17.59 12.26
C SER A 274 8.56 -17.41 13.65
N THR A 275 7.78 -17.70 14.70
CA THR A 275 8.30 -17.83 16.05
C THR A 275 7.95 -19.17 16.65
N GLY A 276 8.74 -19.58 17.65
CA GLY A 276 8.49 -20.79 18.42
C GLY A 276 7.72 -20.50 19.72
N SER A 277 7.56 -21.53 20.52
CA SER A 277 7.01 -21.43 21.87
C SER A 277 8.10 -21.71 22.90
N SER A 278 8.14 -20.92 23.97
CA SER A 278 9.08 -21.13 25.08
C SER A 278 8.82 -22.41 25.88
N ILE A 279 7.63 -23.01 25.74
CA ILE A 279 7.22 -24.20 26.49
C ILE A 279 6.90 -25.42 25.57
N MET A 280 6.57 -25.17 24.30
CA MET A 280 6.17 -26.19 23.34
C MET A 280 7.19 -26.27 22.20
N PRO A 281 8.21 -27.14 22.26
CA PRO A 281 9.31 -27.14 21.29
C PRO A 281 8.91 -27.49 19.85
N GLN A 282 7.74 -28.11 19.65
CA GLN A 282 7.21 -28.46 18.34
C GLN A 282 6.40 -27.33 17.67
N LYS A 283 6.10 -26.24 18.41
CA LYS A 283 5.19 -25.20 17.93
C LYS A 283 5.92 -24.17 17.08
N LYS A 284 5.37 -23.89 15.90
CA LYS A 284 5.81 -22.86 14.97
C LYS A 284 4.61 -21.97 14.62
N ASN A 285 4.69 -20.69 14.93
CA ASN A 285 3.57 -19.75 14.81
C ASN A 285 3.68 -18.88 13.56
N PRO A 286 2.56 -18.55 12.89
CA PRO A 286 2.52 -17.66 11.73
C PRO A 286 2.46 -16.17 12.14
N ASP A 287 3.35 -15.72 13.05
CA ASP A 287 3.24 -14.43 13.72
C ASP A 287 3.21 -13.23 12.76
N ILE A 288 3.97 -13.30 11.65
CA ILE A 288 3.99 -12.19 10.68
C ILE A 288 2.61 -12.02 10.05
N ALA A 289 1.97 -13.12 9.64
CA ALA A 289 0.62 -13.06 9.09
C ALA A 289 -0.40 -12.55 10.13
N GLU A 290 -0.29 -13.00 11.38
CA GLU A 290 -1.16 -12.55 12.48
C GLU A 290 -0.98 -11.06 12.78
N LEU A 291 0.27 -10.57 12.85
CA LEU A 291 0.56 -9.16 13.10
C LEU A 291 0.11 -8.26 11.95
N VAL A 292 0.29 -8.67 10.70
CA VAL A 292 -0.22 -7.92 9.53
C VAL A 292 -1.74 -7.82 9.60
N ARG A 293 -2.44 -8.91 9.91
CA ARG A 293 -3.89 -8.92 10.13
C ARG A 293 -4.29 -7.96 11.26
N GLY A 294 -3.59 -8.01 12.40
CA GLY A 294 -3.87 -7.16 13.56
C GLY A 294 -3.60 -5.68 13.33
N LYS A 295 -2.47 -5.34 12.65
CA LYS A 295 -2.07 -3.95 12.36
C LYS A 295 -3.02 -3.23 11.38
N THR A 296 -3.86 -3.94 10.67
CA THR A 296 -4.89 -3.37 9.80
C THR A 296 -5.80 -2.40 10.55
N GLY A 297 -6.23 -2.74 11.76
CA GLY A 297 -7.05 -1.87 12.60
C GLY A 297 -6.36 -0.55 12.98
N ARG A 298 -5.03 -0.54 13.11
CA ARG A 298 -4.25 0.67 13.39
C ARG A 298 -4.32 1.67 12.23
N VAL A 299 -4.20 1.20 10.99
CA VAL A 299 -4.30 2.05 9.80
C VAL A 299 -5.74 2.56 9.59
N TYR A 300 -6.75 1.73 9.87
CA TYR A 300 -8.15 2.17 9.86
C TYR A 300 -8.42 3.28 10.88
N GLY A 301 -7.84 3.15 12.09
CA GLY A 301 -7.94 4.16 13.14
C GLY A 301 -7.39 5.51 12.70
N ALA A 302 -6.25 5.53 12.00
CA ALA A 302 -5.65 6.75 11.48
C ALA A 302 -6.56 7.46 10.45
N LEU A 303 -7.15 6.73 9.52
CA LEU A 303 -8.13 7.27 8.56
C LEU A 303 -9.34 7.88 9.28
N MET A 304 -9.92 7.15 10.23
CA MET A 304 -11.09 7.62 10.97
C MET A 304 -10.78 8.86 11.82
N SER A 305 -9.59 8.93 12.39
CA SER A 305 -9.13 10.09 13.16
C SER A 305 -9.03 11.33 12.27
N LEU A 306 -8.38 11.21 11.10
CA LEU A 306 -8.23 12.34 10.18
C LEU A 306 -9.58 12.83 9.65
N LEU A 307 -10.48 11.93 9.25
CA LEU A 307 -11.84 12.28 8.84
C LEU A 307 -12.58 13.02 9.96
N THR A 308 -12.39 12.60 11.21
CA THR A 308 -13.01 13.24 12.38
C THR A 308 -12.43 14.61 12.64
N THR A 309 -11.11 14.79 12.51
CA THR A 309 -10.45 16.08 12.65
C THR A 309 -10.95 17.08 11.60
N MET A 310 -11.04 16.67 10.35
CA MET A 310 -11.37 17.58 9.24
C MET A 310 -12.85 17.94 9.15
N LYS A 311 -13.78 17.10 9.64
CA LYS A 311 -15.24 17.23 9.40
C LYS A 311 -15.90 18.53 9.81
N GLY A 312 -15.32 19.32 10.69
CA GLY A 312 -16.02 20.46 11.31
C GLY A 312 -15.19 21.73 11.43
N ILE A 313 -13.97 21.75 10.91
CA ILE A 313 -13.10 22.94 10.95
C ILE A 313 -13.44 23.91 9.80
N PRO A 314 -13.36 25.24 10.03
CA PRO A 314 -13.55 26.22 8.98
C PRO A 314 -12.36 26.24 8.00
N LEU A 315 -12.52 26.97 6.88
CA LEU A 315 -11.50 27.12 5.85
C LEU A 315 -10.20 27.74 6.37
N ALA A 316 -9.18 27.68 5.54
CA ALA A 316 -7.79 28.04 5.81
C ALA A 316 -7.15 27.07 6.82
N TYR A 317 -6.33 27.56 7.73
CA TYR A 317 -5.62 26.74 8.69
C TYR A 317 -6.17 26.92 10.12
N ASN A 318 -6.40 25.81 10.77
CA ASN A 318 -6.71 25.74 12.22
C ASN A 318 -5.72 24.78 12.88
N LYS A 319 -5.43 24.98 14.15
CA LYS A 319 -4.43 24.18 14.88
C LYS A 319 -4.79 22.69 14.96
N ASP A 320 -6.08 22.36 14.82
CA ASP A 320 -6.60 20.99 14.65
C ASP A 320 -5.86 20.22 13.55
N MET A 321 -5.46 20.90 12.48
CA MET A 321 -4.71 20.29 11.37
C MET A 321 -3.31 19.81 11.77
N GLN A 322 -2.81 20.11 12.96
CA GLN A 322 -1.56 19.52 13.46
C GLN A 322 -1.70 18.02 13.71
N GLU A 323 -2.93 17.56 14.01
CA GLU A 323 -3.28 16.14 14.19
C GLU A 323 -3.25 15.33 12.88
N ASP A 324 -3.03 15.97 11.74
CA ASP A 324 -2.89 15.31 10.44
C ASP A 324 -1.60 14.48 10.31
N LYS A 325 -0.59 14.66 11.21
CA LYS A 325 0.77 14.13 11.07
C LYS A 325 1.01 12.83 11.79
N GLU A 326 0.88 12.80 13.12
CA GLU A 326 1.33 11.67 13.95
C GLU A 326 0.69 10.35 13.51
N LEU A 327 -0.63 10.32 13.39
CA LEU A 327 -1.37 9.12 13.00
C LEU A 327 -1.13 8.74 11.55
N ALA A 328 -0.97 9.71 10.65
CA ALA A 328 -0.66 9.45 9.25
C ALA A 328 0.74 8.86 9.10
N PHE A 329 1.74 9.44 9.73
CA PHE A 329 3.13 8.93 9.69
C PHE A 329 3.23 7.51 10.27
N ASP A 330 2.52 7.26 11.37
CA ASP A 330 2.43 5.93 11.95
C ASP A 330 1.77 4.91 11.00
N ALA A 331 0.69 5.32 10.32
CA ALA A 331 0.02 4.48 9.34
C ALA A 331 0.91 4.18 8.11
N PHE A 332 1.70 5.18 7.64
CA PHE A 332 2.63 4.99 6.53
C PHE A 332 3.72 3.97 6.89
N ASP A 333 4.37 4.15 8.03
CA ASP A 333 5.41 3.23 8.50
C ASP A 333 4.86 1.82 8.76
N THR A 334 3.67 1.74 9.34
CA THR A 334 2.97 0.46 9.58
C THR A 334 2.67 -0.26 8.26
N ALA A 335 2.09 0.43 7.28
CA ALA A 335 1.75 -0.17 5.99
C ALA A 335 3.00 -0.60 5.21
N LYS A 336 4.03 0.25 5.13
CA LYS A 336 5.31 -0.08 4.48
C LYS A 336 5.96 -1.31 5.11
N GLY A 337 6.04 -1.34 6.44
CA GLY A 337 6.58 -2.47 7.18
C GLY A 337 5.80 -3.77 6.93
N CYS A 338 4.47 -3.70 6.92
CA CYS A 338 3.62 -4.85 6.63
C CYS A 338 3.82 -5.38 5.21
N ILE A 339 3.85 -4.50 4.19
CA ILE A 339 4.06 -4.91 2.79
C ILE A 339 5.43 -5.57 2.62
N ALA A 340 6.49 -4.97 3.18
CA ALA A 340 7.86 -5.47 3.06
C ALA A 340 8.01 -6.85 3.72
N LEU A 341 7.55 -7.02 4.98
CA LEU A 341 7.62 -8.29 5.70
C LEU A 341 6.77 -9.37 5.03
N PHE A 342 5.57 -8.99 4.56
CA PHE A 342 4.69 -9.92 3.85
C PHE A 342 5.30 -10.40 2.53
N THR A 343 5.98 -9.52 1.79
CA THR A 343 6.70 -9.87 0.57
C THR A 343 7.78 -10.93 0.84
N GLY A 344 8.62 -10.71 1.86
CA GLY A 344 9.66 -11.67 2.22
C GLY A 344 9.11 -13.01 2.74
N MET A 345 7.99 -12.98 3.46
CA MET A 345 7.30 -14.20 3.89
C MET A 345 6.78 -15.01 2.70
N ILE A 346 6.20 -14.36 1.69
CA ILE A 346 5.71 -15.02 0.47
C ILE A 346 6.86 -15.59 -0.37
N ASP A 347 7.97 -14.86 -0.53
CA ASP A 347 9.15 -15.28 -1.29
C ASP A 347 9.77 -16.58 -0.75
N THR A 348 9.74 -16.78 0.57
CA THR A 348 10.39 -17.90 1.25
C THR A 348 9.44 -19.05 1.62
N MET A 349 8.13 -18.84 1.46
CA MET A 349 7.11 -19.82 1.86
C MET A 349 7.12 -21.07 0.96
N LYS A 350 7.04 -22.25 1.59
CA LYS A 350 6.92 -23.53 0.88
C LYS A 350 5.48 -23.95 0.74
N PHE A 351 5.14 -24.47 -0.44
CA PHE A 351 3.82 -24.98 -0.76
C PHE A 351 3.83 -26.51 -0.81
N ASN A 352 3.00 -27.17 0.00
CA ASN A 352 2.87 -28.62 0.08
C ASN A 352 1.91 -29.13 -1.01
N LYS A 353 2.41 -29.20 -2.25
CA LYS A 353 1.62 -29.50 -3.46
C LYS A 353 0.84 -30.80 -3.36
N ASP A 354 1.44 -31.86 -2.79
CA ASP A 354 0.79 -33.15 -2.62
C ASP A 354 -0.38 -33.10 -1.61
N VAL A 355 -0.22 -32.34 -0.51
CA VAL A 355 -1.28 -32.13 0.48
C VAL A 355 -2.45 -31.34 -0.14
N MET A 356 -2.14 -30.29 -0.90
CA MET A 356 -3.12 -29.49 -1.63
C MET A 356 -3.90 -30.36 -2.62
N ARG A 357 -3.20 -31.17 -3.44
CA ARG A 357 -3.81 -32.06 -4.42
C ARG A 357 -4.70 -33.12 -3.75
N LYS A 358 -4.19 -33.77 -2.70
CA LYS A 358 -4.98 -34.73 -1.92
C LYS A 358 -6.23 -34.10 -1.33
N SER A 359 -6.12 -32.86 -0.84
CA SER A 359 -7.27 -32.12 -0.33
C SER A 359 -8.27 -31.75 -1.41
N ALA A 360 -7.81 -31.45 -2.65
CA ALA A 360 -8.69 -31.19 -3.78
C ALA A 360 -9.49 -32.44 -4.20
N ASN A 361 -8.87 -33.62 -4.17
CA ASN A 361 -9.56 -34.88 -4.49
C ASN A 361 -10.61 -35.27 -3.45
N ASN A 362 -10.48 -34.80 -2.21
CA ASN A 362 -11.44 -35.09 -1.13
C ASN A 362 -12.48 -33.99 -1.02
N GLY A 363 -13.77 -34.35 -0.90
CA GLY A 363 -14.85 -33.38 -0.65
C GLY A 363 -15.66 -33.06 -1.88
N PHE A 364 -15.70 -33.98 -2.83
CA PHE A 364 -16.58 -33.94 -4.00
C PHE A 364 -16.42 -32.67 -4.88
N THR A 365 -15.19 -32.16 -4.97
CA THR A 365 -14.93 -30.94 -5.76
C THR A 365 -15.21 -31.11 -7.26
N ASN A 366 -15.26 -32.37 -7.75
CA ASN A 366 -15.60 -32.79 -9.11
C ASN A 366 -17.09 -33.10 -9.33
N ALA A 367 -17.95 -32.92 -8.29
CA ALA A 367 -19.37 -33.21 -8.42
C ALA A 367 -20.07 -32.37 -9.51
N THR A 368 -19.67 -31.11 -9.68
CA THR A 368 -20.19 -30.24 -10.75
C THR A 368 -19.80 -30.81 -12.12
N ASP A 369 -18.59 -31.32 -12.28
CA ASP A 369 -18.09 -31.92 -13.52
C ASP A 369 -18.85 -33.19 -13.88
N ALA A 370 -19.22 -33.99 -12.88
CA ALA A 370 -20.10 -35.17 -13.06
C ALA A 370 -21.51 -34.75 -13.54
N ALA A 371 -22.06 -33.65 -13.02
CA ALA A 371 -23.33 -33.12 -13.49
C ALA A 371 -23.21 -32.59 -14.94
N ASP A 372 -22.16 -31.86 -15.24
CA ASP A 372 -21.89 -31.35 -16.59
C ASP A 372 -21.67 -32.49 -17.59
N TYR A 373 -21.03 -33.60 -17.18
CA TYR A 373 -20.94 -34.80 -17.98
C TYR A 373 -22.31 -35.33 -18.40
N LEU A 374 -23.23 -35.47 -17.44
CA LEU A 374 -24.62 -35.92 -17.73
C LEU A 374 -25.35 -34.94 -18.64
N VAL A 375 -25.14 -33.64 -18.48
CA VAL A 375 -25.73 -32.60 -19.35
C VAL A 375 -25.23 -32.75 -20.79
N LYS A 376 -23.94 -32.99 -20.97
CA LYS A 376 -23.35 -33.27 -22.31
C LYS A 376 -23.90 -34.54 -22.95
N LYS A 377 -24.37 -35.51 -22.15
CA LYS A 377 -25.06 -36.72 -22.62
C LYS A 377 -26.57 -36.50 -22.80
N GLY A 378 -27.08 -35.26 -22.66
CA GLY A 378 -28.45 -34.89 -22.97
C GLY A 378 -29.43 -34.87 -21.75
N VAL A 379 -28.94 -35.07 -20.51
CA VAL A 379 -29.75 -34.96 -19.32
C VAL A 379 -29.96 -33.48 -18.96
N PRO A 380 -31.19 -33.02 -18.69
CA PRO A 380 -31.41 -31.66 -18.23
C PRO A 380 -30.63 -31.34 -16.95
N PHE A 381 -30.08 -30.14 -16.84
CA PHE A 381 -29.19 -29.75 -15.71
C PHE A 381 -29.82 -30.01 -14.32
N ARG A 382 -31.11 -29.72 -14.14
CA ARG A 382 -31.80 -29.96 -12.87
C ARG A 382 -31.85 -31.43 -12.48
N ASP A 383 -32.04 -32.30 -13.46
CA ASP A 383 -32.04 -33.74 -13.26
C ASP A 383 -30.63 -34.27 -13.03
N ALA A 384 -29.66 -33.80 -13.79
CA ALA A 384 -28.24 -34.11 -13.60
C ALA A 384 -27.76 -33.74 -12.19
N HIS A 385 -28.11 -32.53 -11.70
CA HIS A 385 -27.80 -32.08 -10.35
C HIS A 385 -28.43 -33.02 -9.30
N GLY A 386 -29.70 -33.42 -9.48
CA GLY A 386 -30.38 -34.37 -8.58
C GLY A 386 -29.74 -35.76 -8.58
N ILE A 387 -29.27 -36.26 -9.76
CA ILE A 387 -28.56 -37.53 -9.88
C ILE A 387 -27.24 -37.47 -9.12
N VAL A 388 -26.44 -36.41 -9.33
CA VAL A 388 -25.14 -36.24 -8.66
C VAL A 388 -25.32 -36.03 -7.16
N GLY A 389 -26.39 -35.36 -6.71
CA GLY A 389 -26.72 -35.26 -5.28
C GLY A 389 -26.91 -36.62 -4.63
N ARG A 390 -27.54 -37.60 -5.31
CA ARG A 390 -27.66 -38.98 -4.81
C ARG A 390 -26.30 -39.73 -4.83
N ILE A 391 -25.47 -39.48 -5.81
CA ILE A 391 -24.08 -40.02 -5.85
C ILE A 391 -23.31 -39.54 -4.64
N VAL A 392 -23.34 -38.26 -4.36
CA VAL A 392 -22.62 -37.65 -3.20
C VAL A 392 -23.13 -38.28 -1.89
N LEU A 393 -24.45 -38.45 -1.70
CA LEU A 393 -24.98 -39.12 -0.53
C LEU A 393 -24.49 -40.57 -0.41
N TYR A 394 -24.53 -41.30 -1.50
CA TYR A 394 -24.03 -42.68 -1.55
C TYR A 394 -22.54 -42.75 -1.14
N CYS A 395 -21.74 -41.85 -1.69
CA CYS A 395 -20.30 -41.76 -1.37
C CYS A 395 -20.06 -41.39 0.11
N ILE A 396 -20.83 -40.48 0.67
CA ILE A 396 -20.78 -40.13 2.11
C ILE A 396 -21.08 -41.35 2.97
N ASP A 397 -22.15 -42.09 2.67
CA ASP A 397 -22.55 -43.28 3.44
C ASP A 397 -21.50 -44.39 3.38
N LYS A 398 -20.78 -44.50 2.27
CA LYS A 398 -19.69 -45.47 2.07
C LYS A 398 -18.32 -45.00 2.52
N GLY A 399 -18.13 -43.70 2.76
CA GLY A 399 -16.83 -43.07 3.08
C GLY A 399 -15.82 -43.11 1.92
N ILE A 400 -16.30 -42.99 0.66
CA ILE A 400 -15.51 -43.03 -0.58
C ILE A 400 -15.64 -41.72 -1.37
N ALA A 401 -14.75 -41.47 -2.32
CA ALA A 401 -14.90 -40.39 -3.30
C ALA A 401 -15.74 -40.87 -4.52
N ILE A 402 -16.16 -39.91 -5.37
CA ILE A 402 -16.89 -40.26 -6.62
C ILE A 402 -16.01 -41.12 -7.55
N ASP A 403 -14.71 -40.84 -7.57
CA ASP A 403 -13.70 -41.52 -8.39
C ASP A 403 -13.47 -42.99 -7.94
N ASP A 404 -13.86 -43.33 -6.70
CA ASP A 404 -13.70 -44.68 -6.15
C ASP A 404 -14.92 -45.59 -6.49
N MET A 405 -15.98 -45.03 -7.06
CA MET A 405 -17.16 -45.79 -7.47
C MET A 405 -16.85 -46.63 -8.70
N SER A 406 -17.41 -47.82 -8.77
CA SER A 406 -17.42 -48.60 -10.01
C SER A 406 -18.45 -48.05 -11.01
N ILE A 407 -18.23 -48.35 -12.30
CA ILE A 407 -19.20 -47.93 -13.33
C ILE A 407 -20.57 -48.57 -13.12
N ASP A 408 -20.66 -49.79 -12.56
CA ASP A 408 -21.91 -50.46 -12.27
C ASP A 408 -22.69 -49.74 -11.15
N GLU A 409 -22.01 -49.22 -10.14
CA GLU A 409 -22.61 -48.43 -9.06
C GLU A 409 -23.14 -47.08 -9.63
N LEU A 410 -22.37 -46.42 -10.50
CA LEU A 410 -22.82 -45.20 -11.16
C LEU A 410 -24.04 -45.46 -12.07
N LYS A 411 -24.01 -46.52 -12.86
CA LYS A 411 -25.15 -46.96 -13.73
C LYS A 411 -26.39 -47.35 -12.95
N ALA A 412 -26.24 -47.91 -11.74
CA ALA A 412 -27.38 -48.20 -10.87
C ALA A 412 -28.15 -46.92 -10.44
N ILE A 413 -27.46 -45.77 -10.36
CA ILE A 413 -28.06 -44.48 -10.03
C ILE A 413 -28.60 -43.78 -11.30
N SER A 414 -27.88 -43.89 -12.40
CA SER A 414 -28.31 -43.39 -13.73
C SER A 414 -27.65 -44.20 -14.86
N PRO A 415 -28.44 -44.80 -15.76
CA PRO A 415 -27.89 -45.62 -16.86
C PRO A 415 -27.15 -44.82 -17.92
N VAL A 416 -27.13 -43.50 -17.84
CA VAL A 416 -26.47 -42.59 -18.75
C VAL A 416 -24.96 -42.58 -18.55
N PHE A 417 -24.44 -43.00 -17.42
CA PHE A 417 -23.02 -43.07 -17.15
C PHE A 417 -22.36 -44.16 -18.00
N GLU A 418 -21.20 -43.82 -18.55
CA GLU A 418 -20.32 -44.69 -19.32
C GLU A 418 -18.89 -44.59 -18.72
N GLU A 419 -17.97 -45.47 -19.15
CA GLU A 419 -16.58 -45.53 -18.65
C GLU A 419 -15.83 -44.17 -18.78
N ASP A 420 -16.17 -43.37 -19.79
CA ASP A 420 -15.57 -42.06 -20.06
C ASP A 420 -15.86 -41.02 -18.95
N VAL A 421 -16.75 -41.33 -18.00
CA VAL A 421 -17.00 -40.45 -16.84
C VAL A 421 -15.77 -40.26 -15.99
N PHE A 422 -14.97 -41.30 -15.78
CA PHE A 422 -13.76 -41.23 -14.94
C PHE A 422 -12.71 -40.26 -15.50
N ASP A 423 -12.58 -40.21 -16.82
CA ASP A 423 -11.76 -39.18 -17.49
C ASP A 423 -12.36 -37.80 -17.33
N ALA A 424 -13.68 -37.66 -17.42
CA ALA A 424 -14.39 -36.37 -17.35
C ALA A 424 -14.31 -35.74 -15.95
N ILE A 425 -14.31 -36.55 -14.88
CA ILE A 425 -14.26 -36.09 -13.50
C ILE A 425 -12.87 -36.13 -12.88
N SER A 426 -11.83 -36.52 -13.64
CA SER A 426 -10.45 -36.48 -13.17
C SER A 426 -10.06 -35.05 -12.83
N MET A 427 -9.19 -34.86 -11.83
CA MET A 427 -8.73 -33.52 -11.39
C MET A 427 -8.15 -32.71 -12.54
N GLU A 428 -7.38 -33.37 -13.40
CA GLU A 428 -6.76 -32.79 -14.59
C GLU A 428 -7.82 -32.26 -15.56
N THR A 429 -8.82 -33.07 -15.87
CA THR A 429 -9.90 -32.68 -16.79
C THR A 429 -10.79 -31.60 -16.19
N CYS A 430 -11.13 -31.71 -14.91
CA CYS A 430 -11.91 -30.68 -14.21
C CYS A 430 -11.26 -29.30 -14.31
N VAL A 431 -9.95 -29.19 -14.12
CA VAL A 431 -9.23 -27.91 -14.24
C VAL A 431 -9.00 -27.53 -15.69
N SER A 432 -8.52 -28.45 -16.56
CA SER A 432 -8.12 -28.15 -17.94
C SER A 432 -9.29 -27.69 -18.84
N THR A 433 -10.50 -28.17 -18.56
CA THR A 433 -11.72 -27.80 -19.32
C THR A 433 -12.25 -26.39 -18.98
N ARG A 434 -11.82 -25.79 -17.88
CA ARG A 434 -12.18 -24.42 -17.49
C ARG A 434 -11.29 -23.40 -18.18
N CYS A 435 -11.52 -23.20 -19.51
CA CYS A 435 -10.64 -22.44 -20.41
C CYS A 435 -11.08 -20.99 -20.65
N THR A 436 -12.18 -20.52 -20.05
CA THR A 436 -12.61 -19.12 -20.21
C THR A 436 -11.57 -18.15 -19.59
N VAL A 437 -11.54 -16.93 -20.06
CA VAL A 437 -10.57 -15.92 -19.55
C VAL A 437 -10.71 -15.79 -18.02
N GLY A 438 -9.59 -15.91 -17.32
CA GLY A 438 -9.54 -15.82 -15.86
C GLY A 438 -9.88 -17.11 -15.11
N ALA A 439 -10.19 -18.22 -15.82
CA ALA A 439 -10.43 -19.52 -15.22
C ALA A 439 -9.11 -20.28 -14.91
N PRO A 440 -9.12 -21.36 -14.11
CA PRO A 440 -7.90 -21.97 -13.56
C PRO A 440 -7.09 -22.83 -14.55
N SER A 441 -7.58 -23.12 -15.77
CA SER A 441 -6.84 -23.96 -16.70
C SER A 441 -5.48 -23.35 -17.07
N LYS A 442 -4.50 -24.21 -17.33
CA LYS A 442 -3.18 -23.76 -17.81
C LYS A 442 -3.29 -22.82 -19.00
N THR A 443 -4.13 -23.15 -19.99
CA THR A 443 -4.35 -22.33 -21.20
C THR A 443 -4.88 -20.93 -20.85
N SER A 444 -5.76 -20.82 -19.87
CA SER A 444 -6.25 -19.52 -19.39
C SER A 444 -5.17 -18.79 -18.59
N MET A 445 -4.50 -19.47 -17.67
CA MET A 445 -3.46 -18.87 -16.82
C MET A 445 -2.26 -18.39 -17.63
N ASP A 446 -1.81 -19.13 -18.65
CA ASP A 446 -0.72 -18.70 -19.54
C ASP A 446 -1.06 -17.35 -20.22
N LYS A 447 -2.31 -17.16 -20.66
CA LYS A 447 -2.76 -15.89 -21.23
C LYS A 447 -2.78 -14.76 -20.20
N VAL A 448 -3.27 -15.03 -18.99
CA VAL A 448 -3.31 -14.05 -17.89
C VAL A 448 -1.89 -13.67 -17.46
N ILE A 449 -0.99 -14.65 -17.32
CA ILE A 449 0.42 -14.44 -16.98
C ILE A 449 1.11 -13.58 -18.03
N ALA A 450 0.85 -13.81 -19.32
CA ALA A 450 1.42 -12.98 -20.40
C ALA A 450 0.96 -11.51 -20.29
N VAL A 451 -0.30 -11.25 -19.94
CA VAL A 451 -0.80 -9.88 -19.68
C VAL A 451 -0.09 -9.26 -18.47
N TYR A 452 0.16 -10.05 -17.42
CA TYR A 452 0.88 -9.56 -16.25
C TYR A 452 2.37 -9.36 -16.51
N ASP A 453 2.99 -10.15 -17.39
CA ASP A 453 4.35 -9.91 -17.88
C ASP A 453 4.47 -8.52 -18.51
N GLU A 454 3.56 -8.15 -19.40
CA GLU A 454 3.55 -6.82 -20.03
C GLU A 454 3.26 -5.70 -19.01
N TYR A 455 2.33 -5.94 -18.09
CA TYR A 455 2.06 -5.00 -17.01
C TYR A 455 3.30 -4.77 -16.13
N MET A 456 4.02 -5.82 -15.75
CA MET A 456 5.22 -5.72 -14.92
C MET A 456 6.37 -5.03 -15.67
N LYS A 457 6.59 -5.31 -16.96
CA LYS A 457 7.59 -4.62 -17.80
C LYS A 457 7.34 -3.12 -17.89
N SER A 458 6.10 -2.70 -18.08
CA SER A 458 5.73 -1.29 -18.19
C SER A 458 5.76 -0.52 -16.86
N ASN A 459 5.79 -1.24 -15.74
CA ASN A 459 5.73 -0.67 -14.39
C ASN A 459 6.98 -0.97 -13.55
N TRP A 460 7.99 -1.66 -14.11
CA TRP A 460 9.27 -1.95 -13.50
C TRP A 460 10.41 -1.69 -14.51
N PRO A 461 11.48 -0.98 -14.13
CA PRO A 461 11.64 -0.32 -12.83
C PRO A 461 10.63 0.81 -12.66
N VAL A 462 10.25 1.13 -11.41
CA VAL A 462 9.52 2.36 -11.11
C VAL A 462 10.38 3.51 -11.63
N SER A 463 10.08 4.02 -12.83
CA SER A 463 10.91 5.05 -13.42
C SER A 463 10.71 6.33 -12.61
N TYR A 464 11.74 6.74 -11.92
CA TYR A 464 11.89 8.06 -11.29
C TYR A 464 12.11 9.15 -12.35
N THR A 465 11.55 9.03 -13.55
CA THR A 465 11.77 10.00 -14.64
C THR A 465 11.27 11.41 -14.29
N HIS A 466 10.69 11.61 -13.09
CA HIS A 466 10.29 12.90 -12.56
C HIS A 466 10.90 13.21 -11.17
N LEU A 467 11.84 12.40 -10.65
CA LEU A 467 12.51 12.60 -9.37
C LEU A 467 14.01 12.89 -9.50
N THR A 468 14.50 13.17 -10.71
CA THR A 468 15.77 13.85 -10.80
C THR A 468 15.52 15.28 -10.35
N LEU A 469 16.10 15.67 -9.22
CA LEU A 469 16.30 17.08 -8.88
C LEU A 469 16.61 17.84 -10.16
N PRO A 470 15.95 18.97 -10.43
CA PRO A 470 16.31 19.77 -11.59
C PRO A 470 17.83 19.92 -11.62
N THR A 471 18.43 19.77 -12.79
CA THR A 471 19.90 19.85 -13.00
C THR A 471 20.50 21.17 -12.49
N ILE A 472 19.67 22.09 -12.01
CA ILE A 472 19.97 23.37 -11.41
C ILE A 472 20.44 23.24 -9.94
N LEU A 473 20.24 22.07 -9.29
CA LEU A 473 20.66 21.83 -7.90
C LEU A 473 21.89 20.91 -7.80
N ARG A 474 22.62 20.72 -8.91
CA ARG A 474 23.96 20.09 -8.93
C ARG A 474 25.05 21.13 -9.04
#